data_5da2400c0e4e32cb2f54092893647335
#
_entry.id   5da2400c0e4e32cb2f54092893647335
#
_cell.length_a   1.000
_cell.length_b   1.000
_cell.length_c   1.000
_cell.angle_alpha   90.00
_cell.angle_beta   90.00
_cell.angle_gamma   90.00
#
_symmetry.space_group_name_H-M   'P 1'
#
loop_
_entity.id
_entity.type
_entity.pdbx_description
1 polymer ?
#
loop_
_entity_poly.entity_id
_entity_poly.type
_entity_poly.pdbx_seq_one_letter_code
_entity_poly.pdbx_strand_id
1 'polypeptide(L)'
;MKNTRELSTIELDEVSGGNCGHTAYDSMFLKELGLMNESYSTFTVAFDWIDSSAAVDDGWARIGIICCTHYGGLNEYFYNGKSINRKEAYEIAMEKTGIWVDLDNYM
;
A
#
# COMPACT_ATOMS: atom_id res chain seq x y z
N MET A 1 -4.22 -8.79 17.25
CA MET A 1 -3.62 -8.46 16.97
C MET A 1 -3.40 -7.94 16.47
N LYS A 2 -3.35 -7.87 16.65
CA LYS A 2 -2.78 -7.38 16.12
C LYS A 2 -1.79 -7.40 16.30
N ASN A 3 -1.28 -8.13 16.78
CA ASN A 3 -0.35 -8.26 16.82
C ASN A 3 0.39 -8.92 16.67
N THR A 4 0.02 -9.74 17.01
CA THR A 4 1.13 -10.25 17.09
C THR A 4 1.72 -10.61 15.95
N ARG A 5 1.14 -11.04 15.04
CA ARG A 5 1.65 -11.11 13.82
C ARG A 5 2.22 -9.83 13.53
N GLU A 6 1.66 -8.84 14.13
CA GLU A 6 2.11 -7.61 13.92
C GLU A 6 3.43 -7.37 14.42
N LEU A 7 3.86 -7.89 15.49
CA LEU A 7 5.13 -7.67 16.00
C LEU A 7 6.19 -8.10 15.07
N SER A 8 6.10 -9.27 14.51
CA SER A 8 7.09 -9.70 13.58
C SER A 8 7.11 -8.88 12.35
N THR A 9 5.98 -8.45 11.89
CA THR A 9 5.90 -7.63 10.70
C THR A 9 6.58 -6.32 10.90
N ILE A 10 6.40 -5.72 12.04
CA ILE A 10 7.01 -4.46 12.32
C ILE A 10 8.50 -4.58 12.40
N GLU A 11 9.00 -5.63 13.00
CA GLU A 11 10.43 -5.83 13.07
C GLU A 11 11.02 -6.02 11.70
N LEU A 12 10.35 -6.74 10.84
CA LEU A 12 10.84 -6.96 9.51
C LEU A 12 10.86 -5.67 8.71
N ASP A 13 9.89 -4.83 8.91
CA ASP A 13 9.87 -3.55 8.21
C ASP A 13 11.07 -2.72 8.59
N GLU A 14 11.42 -2.69 9.83
CA GLU A 14 12.57 -1.93 10.27
C GLU A 14 13.84 -2.49 9.72
N VAL A 15 13.96 -3.79 9.71
CA VAL A 15 15.16 -4.43 9.21
C VAL A 15 15.28 -4.24 7.71
N SER A 16 14.21 -4.28 7.01
CA SER A 16 14.27 -4.21 5.56
C SER A 16 14.29 -2.80 5.03
N GLY A 17 14.64 -1.83 5.84
CA GLY A 17 14.81 -0.50 5.34
C GLY A 17 13.60 0.34 5.47
N GLY A 18 12.78 0.02 6.35
CA GLY A 18 11.73 0.87 6.71
C GLY A 18 10.41 0.59 6.09
N ASN A 19 10.04 1.28 5.15
CA ASN A 19 8.65 1.34 4.78
C ASN A 19 8.21 0.51 3.62
N CYS A 20 8.85 -0.62 3.41
CA CYS A 20 8.30 -1.63 2.52
C CYS A 20 6.93 -2.05 3.02
N GLY A 21 6.64 -1.81 4.31
CA GLY A 21 5.35 -2.11 4.87
C GLY A 21 4.21 -1.32 4.23
N HIS A 22 4.44 -0.03 3.94
CA HIS A 22 3.42 0.76 3.25
C HIS A 22 3.05 0.13 1.91
N THR A 23 4.04 -0.25 1.14
CA THR A 23 3.81 -0.85 -0.17
C THR A 23 3.12 -2.21 -0.02
N ALA A 24 3.52 -2.99 0.97
CA ALA A 24 2.90 -4.30 1.21
C ALA A 24 1.43 -4.14 1.64
N TYR A 25 1.16 -3.24 2.57
CA TYR A 25 -0.21 -3.03 3.02
C TYR A 25 -1.07 -2.41 1.92
N ASP A 26 -0.50 -1.53 1.11
CA ASP A 26 -1.22 -0.98 -0.02
C ASP A 26 -1.60 -2.08 -1.00
N SER A 27 -0.71 -3.06 -1.22
CA SER A 27 -1.03 -4.16 -2.12
C SER A 27 -2.21 -4.98 -1.60
N MET A 28 -2.28 -5.20 -0.29
CA MET A 28 -3.37 -5.94 0.31
C MET A 28 -4.69 -5.18 0.16
N PHE A 29 -4.65 -3.88 0.40
CA PHE A 29 -5.80 -3.03 0.26
C PHE A 29 -6.30 -3.00 -1.19
N LEU A 30 -5.39 -2.77 -2.12
CA LEU A 30 -5.76 -2.68 -3.53
C LEU A 30 -6.31 -4.00 -4.05
N LYS A 31 -5.78 -5.12 -3.55
CA LYS A 31 -6.32 -6.41 -3.93
C LYS A 31 -7.75 -6.58 -3.43
N GLU A 32 -8.02 -6.16 -2.20
CA GLU A 32 -9.36 -6.25 -1.66
C GLU A 32 -10.36 -5.44 -2.48
N LEU A 33 -9.93 -4.34 -3.02
CA LEU A 33 -10.78 -3.50 -3.84
C LEU A 33 -10.83 -3.92 -5.31
N GLY A 34 -10.14 -4.99 -5.66
CA GLY A 34 -10.14 -5.49 -7.04
C GLY A 34 -9.25 -4.70 -7.98
N LEU A 35 -8.36 -3.87 -7.43
CA LEU A 35 -7.47 -3.05 -8.23
C LEU A 35 -6.12 -3.72 -8.48
N MET A 36 -5.86 -4.81 -7.80
CA MET A 36 -4.69 -5.65 -8.02
C MET A 36 -5.11 -7.11 -7.95
N ASN A 37 -4.40 -7.96 -8.64
CA ASN A 37 -4.69 -9.39 -8.66
C ASN A 37 -4.03 -10.13 -7.51
N GLU A 38 -2.99 -9.55 -6.94
CA GLU A 38 -2.21 -10.20 -5.90
C GLU A 38 -1.89 -9.21 -4.81
N SER A 39 -1.62 -9.71 -3.61
CA SER A 39 -1.06 -8.90 -2.55
C SER A 39 0.33 -9.40 -2.23
N TYR A 40 1.15 -8.57 -1.64
CA TYR A 40 2.54 -8.90 -1.38
C TYR A 40 2.86 -8.73 0.09
N SER A 41 3.69 -9.64 0.62
CA SER A 41 4.22 -9.50 1.97
C SER A 41 5.37 -8.50 1.94
N THR A 42 5.78 -8.06 3.11
CA THR A 42 6.93 -7.18 3.24
C THR A 42 8.18 -7.80 2.65
N PHE A 43 8.38 -9.08 2.85
CA PHE A 43 9.52 -9.76 2.26
C PHE A 43 9.47 -9.74 0.74
N THR A 44 8.31 -10.01 0.16
CA THR A 44 8.18 -10.00 -1.30
C THR A 44 8.47 -8.62 -1.85
N VAL A 45 7.96 -7.59 -1.18
CA VAL A 45 8.20 -6.22 -1.63
C VAL A 45 9.69 -5.91 -1.56
N ALA A 46 10.35 -6.31 -0.49
CA ALA A 46 11.77 -6.02 -0.33
C ALA A 46 12.64 -6.72 -1.35
N PHE A 47 12.34 -7.99 -1.63
CA PHE A 47 13.17 -8.76 -2.56
C PHE A 47 12.83 -8.49 -4.02
N ASP A 48 11.62 -8.08 -4.31
CA ASP A 48 11.18 -7.89 -5.68
C ASP A 48 10.63 -6.47 -5.83
N TRP A 49 11.40 -5.52 -5.38
CA TRP A 49 10.95 -4.13 -5.26
C TRP A 49 10.47 -3.54 -6.58
N ILE A 50 11.21 -3.75 -7.64
CA ILE A 50 10.88 -3.12 -8.92
C ILE A 50 9.50 -3.56 -9.40
N ASP A 51 9.24 -4.86 -9.36
CA ASP A 51 7.97 -5.38 -9.85
C ASP A 51 6.84 -5.11 -8.86
N SER A 52 7.12 -5.24 -7.56
CA SER A 52 6.10 -5.05 -6.55
C SER A 52 5.66 -3.60 -6.48
N SER A 53 6.60 -2.67 -6.50
CA SER A 53 6.27 -1.26 -6.42
C SER A 53 5.52 -0.81 -7.68
N ALA A 54 5.94 -1.30 -8.83
CA ALA A 54 5.27 -0.95 -10.07
C ALA A 54 3.82 -1.46 -10.08
N ALA A 55 3.58 -2.66 -9.54
CA ALA A 55 2.24 -3.21 -9.49
C ALA A 55 1.35 -2.39 -8.55
N VAL A 56 1.89 -1.95 -7.43
CA VAL A 56 1.14 -1.12 -6.49
C VAL A 56 0.83 0.24 -7.12
N ASP A 57 1.82 0.86 -7.75
CA ASP A 57 1.62 2.14 -8.41
C ASP A 57 0.55 2.02 -9.49
N ASP A 58 0.54 0.92 -10.23
CA ASP A 58 -0.41 0.68 -11.28
C ASP A 58 -1.81 0.48 -10.70
N GLY A 59 -1.93 -0.20 -9.59
CA GLY A 59 -3.21 -0.38 -8.92
C GLY A 59 -3.84 0.95 -8.54
N TRP A 60 -3.04 1.84 -7.97
CA TRP A 60 -3.53 3.18 -7.64
C TRP A 60 -3.91 3.97 -8.89
N ALA A 61 -3.13 3.81 -9.96
CA ALA A 61 -3.40 4.56 -11.19
C ALA A 61 -4.76 4.21 -11.79
N ARG A 62 -5.27 3.03 -11.51
CA ARG A 62 -6.57 2.60 -12.03
C ARG A 62 -7.71 3.47 -11.54
N ILE A 63 -7.54 4.14 -10.40
CA ILE A 63 -8.56 5.02 -9.88
C ILE A 63 -8.11 6.48 -9.91
N GLY A 64 -7.07 6.77 -10.66
CA GLY A 64 -6.63 8.15 -10.86
C GLY A 64 -5.71 8.69 -9.79
N ILE A 65 -5.18 7.84 -8.93
CA ILE A 65 -4.23 8.26 -7.91
C ILE A 65 -2.82 7.96 -8.41
N ILE A 66 -1.95 8.94 -8.35
CA ILE A 66 -0.54 8.74 -8.66
C ILE A 66 0.15 8.44 -7.36
N CYS A 67 0.71 7.25 -7.25
CA CYS A 67 1.43 6.84 -6.06
C CYS A 67 2.91 6.77 -6.37
N CYS A 68 3.71 7.37 -5.52
CA CYS A 68 5.16 7.24 -5.63
C CYS A 68 5.60 6.37 -4.46
N THR A 69 5.93 5.13 -4.75
CA THR A 69 6.43 4.22 -3.73
C THR A 69 7.93 4.47 -3.54
N HIS A 70 8.37 4.38 -2.31
CA HIS A 70 9.78 4.59 -1.98
C HIS A 70 10.30 3.43 -1.17
N TYR A 71 11.42 2.89 -1.60
CA TYR A 71 12.06 1.82 -0.86
C TYR A 71 12.68 2.45 0.39
N GLY A 72 12.23 2.04 1.54
CA GLY A 72 12.75 2.58 2.77
C GLY A 72 12.18 3.94 3.16
N GLY A 73 11.15 4.40 2.46
CA GLY A 73 10.51 5.66 2.77
C GLY A 73 8.99 5.54 2.75
N LEU A 74 8.33 6.62 3.08
CA LEU A 74 6.87 6.63 3.06
C LEU A 74 6.37 6.80 1.64
N ASN A 75 5.28 6.13 1.31
CA ASN A 75 4.66 6.32 0.00
C ASN A 75 4.03 7.70 -0.08
N GLU A 76 4.03 8.27 -1.27
CA GLU A 76 3.41 9.57 -1.52
C GLU A 76 2.28 9.40 -2.51
N TYR A 77 1.21 10.18 -2.34
CA TYR A 77 0.01 10.04 -3.16
C TYR A 77 -0.43 11.39 -3.68
N PHE A 78 -0.89 11.42 -4.93
CA PHE A 78 -1.37 12.64 -5.57
C PHE A 78 -2.69 12.35 -6.27
N TYR A 79 -3.61 13.27 -6.19
CA TYR A 79 -4.89 13.13 -6.87
C TYR A 79 -5.28 14.47 -7.47
N ASN A 80 -5.55 14.49 -8.75
CA ASN A 80 -5.89 15.72 -9.50
C ASN A 80 -4.80 16.78 -9.32
N GLY A 81 -3.55 16.35 -9.30
CA GLY A 81 -2.41 17.26 -9.18
C GLY A 81 -2.15 17.79 -7.80
N LYS A 82 -2.85 17.28 -6.80
CA LYS A 82 -2.66 17.72 -5.42
C LYS A 82 -2.11 16.59 -4.58
N SER A 83 -1.18 16.92 -3.70
CA SER A 83 -0.67 15.95 -2.74
C SER A 83 -1.75 15.63 -1.73
N ILE A 84 -1.98 14.35 -1.47
CA ILE A 84 -2.96 13.90 -0.49
C ILE A 84 -2.26 12.93 0.45
N ASN A 85 -2.84 12.69 1.61
CA ASN A 85 -2.25 11.75 2.55
C ASN A 85 -2.76 10.33 2.26
N ARG A 86 -2.18 9.38 2.92
CA ARG A 86 -2.47 7.96 2.68
C ARG A 86 -3.93 7.64 3.01
N LYS A 87 -4.45 8.21 4.09
CA LYS A 87 -5.83 7.98 4.46
C LYS A 87 -6.79 8.52 3.42
N GLU A 88 -6.49 9.69 2.88
CA GLU A 88 -7.31 10.27 1.82
C GLU A 88 -7.29 9.41 0.57
N ALA A 89 -6.12 8.87 0.23
CA ALA A 89 -6.00 7.98 -0.92
C ALA A 89 -6.88 6.74 -0.74
N TYR A 90 -6.88 6.18 0.46
CA TYR A 90 -7.69 5.00 0.74
C TYR A 90 -9.19 5.34 0.65
N GLU A 91 -9.58 6.49 1.16
CA GLU A 91 -10.98 6.90 1.12
C GLU A 91 -11.45 7.11 -0.32
N ILE A 92 -10.61 7.73 -1.14
CA ILE A 92 -10.95 7.93 -2.55
C ILE A 92 -11.12 6.58 -3.24
N ALA A 93 -10.21 5.65 -2.97
CA ALA A 93 -10.27 4.34 -3.58
C ALA A 93 -11.55 3.60 -3.20
N MET A 94 -11.92 3.66 -1.94
CA MET A 94 -13.14 3.01 -1.48
C MET A 94 -14.38 3.65 -2.14
N GLU A 95 -14.37 4.94 -2.25
CA GLU A 95 -15.48 5.65 -2.86
C GLU A 95 -15.60 5.28 -4.34
N LYS A 96 -14.50 5.25 -5.05
CA LYS A 96 -14.50 4.98 -6.48
C LYS A 96 -14.87 3.54 -6.81
N THR A 97 -14.49 2.60 -5.97
CA THR A 97 -14.79 1.19 -6.22
C THR A 97 -16.11 0.76 -5.61
N GLY A 98 -16.61 1.52 -4.63
CA GLY A 98 -17.82 1.12 -3.90
C GLY A 98 -17.58 0.00 -2.91
N ILE A 99 -16.32 -0.36 -2.66
CA ILE A 99 -15.96 -1.43 -1.73
C ILE A 99 -15.33 -0.79 -0.51
N TRP A 100 -15.92 -1.01 0.66
CA TRP A 100 -15.47 -0.38 1.88
C TRP A 100 -14.87 -1.43 2.81
N VAL A 101 -13.68 -1.16 3.30
CA VAL A 101 -12.95 -2.05 4.20
C VAL A 101 -12.54 -1.28 5.43
N ASP A 102 -12.15 -2.01 6.47
CA ASP A 102 -11.71 -1.40 7.71
C ASP A 102 -10.27 -0.94 7.57
N LEU A 103 -10.06 0.36 7.58
CA LEU A 103 -8.72 0.92 7.38
C LEU A 103 -7.74 0.53 8.47
N ASP A 104 -8.21 0.14 9.64
CA ASP A 104 -7.32 -0.29 10.70
C ASP A 104 -6.51 -1.53 10.30
N ASN A 105 -6.96 -2.26 9.30
CA ASN A 105 -6.22 -3.43 8.84
C ASN A 105 -5.00 -3.07 7.99
N TYR A 106 -4.92 -1.82 7.54
CA TYR A 106 -3.88 -1.42 6.59
C TYR A 106 -3.08 -0.20 7.03
N MET A 107 -3.47 0.41 8.12
CA MET A 107 -2.80 1.61 8.62
C MET A 107 -2.37 1.46 10.11
#